data_10de712bfcf20c2cb4dc51cbc772a9fd
#
_entry.id   10de712bfcf20c2cb4dc51cbc772a9fd
#
_cell.length_a   1.000
_cell.length_b   1.000
_cell.length_c   1.000
_cell.angle_alpha   90.00
_cell.angle_beta   90.00
_cell.angle_gamma   90.00
#
_symmetry.space_group_name_H-M   'P 1'
#
loop_
_entity.id
_entity.type
_entity.pdbx_description
1 polymer ?
#
loop_
_entity_poly.entity_id
_entity_poly.type
_entity_poly.pdbx_seq_one_letter_code
_entity_poly.pdbx_strand_id
1 'polypeptide(L)' 'MSIEAHVEALQRRHRALETEIAEARAHPAIDDLEIVSLKRRKLLVKDELARLEH' A
#
# COMPACT_ATOMS: atom_id res chain seq x y z
N MET A 1 7.16 19.61 7.15
CA MET A 1 5.93 18.81 7.26
C MET A 1 5.84 18.18 8.63
N SER A 2 4.65 18.16 9.21
CA SER A 2 4.46 17.50 10.49
C SER A 2 4.45 15.97 10.31
N ILE A 3 4.77 15.26 11.38
CA ILE A 3 4.72 13.81 11.39
C ILE A 3 3.30 13.31 11.13
N GLU A 4 2.30 14.06 11.62
CA GLU A 4 0.89 13.72 11.41
C GLU A 4 0.51 13.76 9.93
N ALA A 5 0.97 14.78 9.21
CA ALA A 5 0.71 14.89 7.78
C ALA A 5 1.37 13.74 7.01
N HIS A 6 2.56 13.35 7.44
CA HIS A 6 3.28 12.23 6.82
C HIS A 6 2.55 10.91 7.06
N VAL A 7 2.08 10.68 8.29
CA VAL A 7 1.30 9.48 8.63
C VAL A 7 0.02 9.42 7.80
N GLU A 8 -0.70 10.53 7.69
CA GLU A 8 -1.92 10.59 6.87
C GLU A 8 -1.64 10.26 5.41
N ALA A 9 -0.55 10.77 4.86
CA ALA A 9 -0.16 10.48 3.48
C ALA A 9 0.12 8.99 3.29
N LEU A 10 0.82 8.37 4.24
CA LEU A 10 1.11 6.95 4.20
C LEU A 10 -0.16 6.11 4.33
N GLN A 11 -1.08 6.51 5.20
CA GLN A 11 -2.37 5.82 5.35
C GLN A 11 -3.17 5.84 4.06
N ARG A 12 -3.19 6.99 3.38
CA ARG A 12 -3.87 7.11 2.09
C ARG A 12 -3.22 6.22 1.04
N ARG A 13 -1.89 6.19 1.01
CA ARG A 13 -1.16 5.34 0.07
C ARG A 13 -1.44 3.87 0.35
N HIS A 14 -1.49 3.48 1.61
CA HIS A 14 -1.80 2.10 2.00
C HIS A 14 -3.19 1.69 1.49
N ARG A 15 -4.19 2.54 1.68
CA ARG A 15 -5.55 2.27 1.20
C ARG A 15 -5.60 2.20 -0.32
N ALA A 16 -4.89 3.10 -1.00
CA ALA A 16 -4.84 3.08 -2.46
C ALA A 16 -4.23 1.77 -2.97
N LEU A 17 -3.18 1.30 -2.33
CA LEU A 17 -2.55 0.04 -2.70
C LEU A 17 -3.47 -1.16 -2.44
N GLU A 18 -4.23 -1.14 -1.35
CA GLU A 18 -5.20 -2.19 -1.08
C GLU A 18 -6.28 -2.23 -2.16
N THR A 19 -6.75 -1.07 -2.59
CA THR A 19 -7.72 -0.97 -3.68
C THR A 19 -7.14 -1.50 -4.99
N GLU A 20 -5.90 -1.12 -5.31
CA GLU A 20 -5.21 -1.61 -6.50
C GLU A 20 -5.06 -3.13 -6.49
N ILE A 21 -4.72 -3.70 -5.35
CA ILE A 21 -4.59 -5.15 -5.20
C ILE A 21 -5.95 -5.82 -5.42
N ALA A 22 -7.01 -5.28 -4.83
CA ALA A 22 -8.34 -5.84 -4.98
C ALA A 22 -8.79 -5.81 -6.45
N GLU A 23 -8.56 -4.70 -7.13
CA GLU A 23 -8.86 -4.56 -8.55
C GLU A 23 -8.04 -5.51 -9.40
N ALA A 24 -6.75 -5.65 -9.09
CA ALA A 24 -5.87 -6.57 -9.81
C ALA A 24 -6.34 -8.02 -9.69
N ARG A 25 -6.78 -8.42 -8.51
CA ARG A 25 -7.30 -9.77 -8.29
C ARG A 25 -8.59 -10.03 -9.05
N ALA A 26 -9.37 -8.98 -9.30
CA ALA A 26 -10.62 -9.07 -10.04
C ALA A 26 -10.40 -9.19 -11.55
N HIS A 27 -9.20 -8.88 -12.03
CA HIS A 27 -8.85 -8.96 -13.46
C HIS A 27 -8.01 -10.18 -13.75
N PRO A 28 -8.57 -11.21 -14.43
CA PRO A 28 -7.82 -12.44 -14.71
C PRO A 28 -6.64 -12.23 -15.68
N ALA A 29 -6.60 -11.10 -16.37
CA ALA A 29 -5.51 -10.80 -17.31
C ALA A 29 -4.27 -10.20 -16.64
N ILE A 30 -4.34 -9.89 -15.35
CA ILE A 30 -3.20 -9.30 -14.63
C ILE A 30 -2.22 -10.37 -14.20
N ASP A 31 -0.94 -10.11 -14.47
CA ASP A 31 0.15 -11.01 -14.13
C ASP A 31 0.33 -11.12 -12.62
N ASP A 32 0.63 -12.32 -12.14
CA ASP A 32 0.92 -12.59 -10.74
C ASP A 32 2.08 -11.74 -10.23
N LEU A 33 3.04 -11.43 -11.09
CA LEU A 33 4.17 -10.58 -10.74
C LEU A 33 3.72 -9.16 -10.37
N GLU A 34 2.70 -8.65 -11.03
CA GLU A 34 2.14 -7.34 -10.68
C GLU A 34 1.50 -7.35 -9.30
N ILE A 35 0.76 -8.40 -9.00
CA ILE A 35 0.13 -8.54 -7.68
C ILE A 35 1.20 -8.63 -6.59
N VAL A 36 2.26 -9.40 -6.82
CA VAL A 36 3.38 -9.50 -5.88
C VAL A 36 4.04 -8.15 -5.66
N SER A 37 4.23 -7.38 -6.74
CA SER A 37 4.82 -6.05 -6.67
C SER A 37 3.96 -5.10 -5.82
N LEU A 38 2.64 -5.12 -6.04
CA LEU A 38 1.70 -4.30 -5.27
C LEU A 38 1.69 -4.68 -3.78
N LYS A 39 1.71 -5.97 -3.50
CA LYS A 39 1.78 -6.47 -2.12
C LYS A 39 3.07 -6.03 -1.42
N ARG A 40 4.17 -6.04 -2.15
CA ARG A 40 5.45 -5.59 -1.61
C ARG A 40 5.42 -4.11 -1.26
N ARG A 41 4.85 -3.30 -2.13
CA ARG A 41 4.68 -1.86 -1.87
C ARG A 41 3.80 -1.62 -0.65
N LYS A 42 2.72 -2.38 -0.53
CA LYS A 42 1.83 -2.30 0.62
C LYS A 42 2.57 -2.63 1.92
N LEU A 43 3.40 -3.65 1.90
CA LEU A 43 4.18 -4.03 3.08
C LEU A 43 5.18 -2.96 3.49
N LEU A 44 5.82 -2.31 2.51
CA LEU A 44 6.76 -1.22 2.78
C LEU A 44 6.06 -0.03 3.43
N VAL A 45 4.89 0.34 2.93
CA VAL A 45 4.10 1.44 3.50
C VAL A 45 3.63 1.08 4.91
N LYS A 46 3.16 -0.14 5.10
CA LYS A 46 2.72 -0.61 6.41
C LYS A 46 3.86 -0.61 7.42
N ASP A 47 5.06 -1.00 6.99
CA ASP A 47 6.23 -1.01 7.84
C ASP A 47 6.60 0.41 8.28
N GLU A 48 6.58 1.37 7.35
CA GLU A 48 6.81 2.76 7.68
C GLU A 48 5.78 3.31 8.66
N LEU A 49 4.50 2.98 8.45
CA LEU A 49 3.44 3.38 9.36
C LEU A 49 3.67 2.83 10.76
N ALA A 50 4.04 1.56 10.86
CA ALA A 50 4.32 0.93 12.15
C ALA A 50 5.45 1.63 12.89
N ARG A 51 6.46 2.09 12.18
CA ARG A 51 7.57 2.83 12.79
C ARG A 51 7.15 4.19 13.30
N LEU A 52 6.27 4.87 12.57
CA LEU A 52 5.83 6.22 12.94
C LEU A 52 4.74 6.23 13.99
N GLU A 53 3.93 5.19 14.05
CA GLU A 53 2.82 5.08 14.99
C GLU A 53 3.20 4.35 16.28
N HIS A 54 4.46 4.13 16.48
CA HIS A 54 4.98 3.36 17.61
C HIS A 54 4.75 4.06 18.94
#